data_c68d223afb093b2f124c3ff60d0d1c21
#
_entry.id   c68d223afb093b2f124c3ff60d0d1c21
#
_cell.length_a   1.000
_cell.length_b   1.000
_cell.length_c   1.000
_cell.angle_alpha   90.00
_cell.angle_beta   90.00
_cell.angle_gamma   90.00
#
_symmetry.space_group_name_H-M   'P 1'
#
loop_
_entity.id
_entity.type
_entity.pdbx_description
1 polymer ?
#
loop_
_entity_poly.entity_id
_entity_poly.type
_entity_poly.pdbx_seq_one_letter_code
_entity_poly.pdbx_strand_id
1 'polypeptide(L)'
;MQRSLVGSEMCIRDRYQAVPKADKLEQIIQKSVELGVTRIVPVLTRRCISRPKPAECQKKLPRLQKIAASAAKQAGRGIIPEVAPMLTFAQACAEMQQADRAILLYEGGGVRFDEADLHDCRSIALIVGSEGGFDPEEAEQLQQNGAVAVWLGHRILRCETAPLAAISIVMHRTGNL
;
A
#
# COMPACT_ATOMS: atom_id res chain seq x y z
N MET A 1 29.94 3.26 10.16
CA MET A 1 29.89 2.37 8.99
C MET A 1 28.68 2.74 8.16
N GLN A 2 28.86 3.52 7.11
CA GLN A 2 27.81 3.72 6.11
C GLN A 2 27.74 2.44 5.26
N ARG A 3 26.75 1.60 5.48
CA ARG A 3 26.38 0.60 4.49
C ARG A 3 25.78 1.36 3.30
N SER A 4 26.53 1.41 2.22
CA SER A 4 26.03 1.80 0.91
C SER A 4 24.87 0.86 0.55
N LEU A 5 23.63 1.35 0.66
CA LEU A 5 22.43 0.69 0.14
C LEU A 5 22.35 0.94 -1.37
N VAL A 6 23.39 0.56 -2.10
CA VAL A 6 23.39 0.47 -3.57
C VAL A 6 23.44 -1.01 -3.91
N GLY A 7 22.28 -1.65 -3.95
CA GLY A 7 22.15 -3.02 -4.38
C GLY A 7 20.68 -3.41 -4.38
N SER A 8 20.07 -3.50 -5.57
CA SER A 8 18.76 -4.06 -5.89
C SER A 8 17.70 -3.89 -4.77
N GLU A 9 17.17 -2.69 -4.61
CA GLU A 9 15.92 -2.51 -3.91
C GLU A 9 14.83 -3.25 -4.71
N MET A 10 14.66 -4.54 -4.43
CA MET A 10 13.42 -5.23 -4.77
C MET A 10 12.35 -4.63 -3.87
N CYS A 11 11.39 -3.94 -4.46
CA CYS A 11 10.58 -2.98 -3.72
C CYS A 11 9.13 -3.40 -3.71
N ILE A 12 8.49 -3.30 -2.53
CA ILE A 12 7.08 -2.91 -2.55
C ILE A 12 7.07 -1.56 -3.24
N ARG A 13 6.81 -1.57 -4.55
CA ARG A 13 6.75 -0.33 -5.31
C ARG A 13 5.59 0.51 -4.82
N ASP A 14 4.42 -0.07 -4.84
CA ASP A 14 3.20 0.70 -4.73
C ASP A 14 2.30 0.19 -3.63
N ARG A 15 1.97 1.08 -2.72
CA ARG A 15 0.92 0.86 -1.75
C ARG A 15 -0.32 1.61 -2.15
N TYR A 16 -1.36 0.88 -2.53
CA TYR A 16 -2.71 1.40 -2.78
C TYR A 16 -3.50 1.40 -1.47
N GLN A 17 -3.94 2.56 -1.04
CA GLN A 17 -4.66 2.74 0.21
C GLN A 17 -6.05 3.29 -0.05
N ALA A 18 -7.10 2.51 0.23
CA ALA A 18 -8.45 3.05 0.27
C ALA A 18 -8.52 4.22 1.27
N VAL A 19 -9.09 5.35 0.84
CA VAL A 19 -9.08 6.59 1.61
C VAL A 19 -9.69 6.39 3.00
N PRO A 20 -8.90 6.51 4.08
CA PRO A 20 -9.40 6.34 5.44
C PRO A 20 -10.10 7.61 5.94
N LYS A 21 -10.75 7.50 7.10
CA LYS A 21 -11.33 8.66 7.80
C LYS A 21 -10.23 9.54 8.39
N ALA A 22 -10.54 10.82 8.53
CA ALA A 22 -9.73 11.84 9.21
C ALA A 22 -8.28 11.89 8.71
N ASP A 23 -7.34 12.15 9.64
CA ASP A 23 -5.92 12.33 9.32
C ASP A 23 -5.10 11.04 9.32
N LYS A 24 -5.74 9.87 9.33
CA LYS A 24 -5.05 8.57 9.32
C LYS A 24 -4.15 8.39 8.11
N LEU A 25 -4.50 8.98 6.96
CA LEU A 25 -3.68 8.88 5.76
C LEU A 25 -2.26 9.44 5.97
N GLU A 26 -2.09 10.47 6.80
CA GLU A 26 -0.79 11.06 7.11
C GLU A 26 0.09 10.07 7.89
N GLN A 27 -0.47 9.42 8.92
CA GLN A 27 0.23 8.37 9.68
C GLN A 27 0.57 7.16 8.81
N ILE A 28 -0.37 6.77 7.95
CA ILE A 28 -0.20 5.68 7.00
C ILE A 28 0.97 5.96 6.06
N ILE A 29 1.07 7.17 5.51
CA ILE A 29 2.16 7.60 4.64
C ILE A 29 3.48 7.53 5.40
N GLN A 30 3.56 8.18 6.57
CA GLN A 30 4.77 8.20 7.39
C GLN A 30 5.30 6.78 7.65
N LYS A 31 4.44 5.88 8.18
CA LYS A 31 4.85 4.51 8.52
C LYS A 31 5.19 3.65 7.30
N SER A 32 4.50 3.85 6.19
CA SER A 32 4.83 3.13 4.94
C SER A 32 6.20 3.52 4.42
N VAL A 33 6.53 4.81 4.50
CA VAL A 33 7.85 5.32 4.10
C VAL A 33 8.94 4.74 5.00
N GLU A 34 8.75 4.72 6.32
CA GLU A 34 9.69 4.12 7.26
C GLU A 34 9.97 2.64 6.94
N LEU A 35 8.95 1.91 6.48
CA LEU A 35 9.03 0.49 6.12
C LEU A 35 9.50 0.22 4.67
N GLY A 36 9.87 1.24 3.89
CA GLY A 36 10.51 1.02 2.60
C GLY A 36 9.62 1.18 1.37
N VAL A 37 8.31 1.47 1.50
CA VAL A 37 7.42 1.71 0.36
C VAL A 37 7.94 2.87 -0.50
N THR A 38 7.86 2.77 -1.82
CA THR A 38 8.38 3.79 -2.75
C THR A 38 7.30 4.68 -3.35
N ARG A 39 6.04 4.23 -3.37
CA ARG A 39 4.91 5.02 -3.86
C ARG A 39 3.67 4.72 -3.03
N ILE A 40 2.92 5.74 -2.65
CA ILE A 40 1.65 5.63 -1.93
C ILE A 40 0.55 6.23 -2.80
N VAL A 41 -0.46 5.42 -3.10
CA VAL A 41 -1.57 5.77 -4.00
C VAL A 41 -2.89 5.74 -3.22
N PRO A 42 -3.48 6.90 -2.88
CA PRO A 42 -4.82 6.94 -2.30
C PRO A 42 -5.85 6.45 -3.34
N VAL A 43 -6.79 5.60 -2.92
CA VAL A 43 -7.81 5.02 -3.81
C VAL A 43 -9.20 5.28 -3.25
N LEU A 44 -10.14 5.69 -4.11
CA LEU A 44 -11.54 5.82 -3.74
C LEU A 44 -12.29 4.51 -4.03
N THR A 45 -12.62 3.77 -2.95
CA THR A 45 -13.41 2.52 -3.02
C THR A 45 -14.85 2.74 -2.58
N ARG A 46 -15.73 1.78 -2.82
CA ARG A 46 -17.16 1.89 -2.49
C ARG A 46 -17.40 2.12 -1.00
N ARG A 47 -16.65 1.44 -0.13
CA ARG A 47 -16.81 1.51 1.33
C ARG A 47 -16.01 2.63 2.00
N CYS A 48 -15.36 3.51 1.22
CA CYS A 48 -14.77 4.72 1.77
C CYS A 48 -15.86 5.65 2.31
N ILE A 49 -15.79 5.96 3.61
CA ILE A 49 -16.69 6.92 4.25
C ILE A 49 -16.26 8.36 3.90
N SER A 50 -14.96 8.61 3.90
CA SER A 50 -14.39 9.87 3.43
C SER A 50 -14.35 9.87 1.91
N ARG A 51 -15.07 10.80 1.29
CA ARG A 51 -15.15 10.96 -0.17
C ARG A 51 -14.75 12.39 -0.57
N PRO A 52 -13.47 12.74 -0.43
CA PRO A 52 -13.01 14.09 -0.76
C PRO A 52 -13.16 14.33 -2.26
N LYS A 53 -13.49 15.59 -2.63
CA LYS A 53 -13.54 16.01 -4.03
C LYS A 53 -12.13 16.00 -4.63
N PRO A 54 -11.95 15.73 -5.94
CA PRO A 54 -10.64 15.73 -6.59
C PRO A 54 -9.82 16.99 -6.32
N ALA A 55 -10.46 18.16 -6.36
CA ALA A 55 -9.81 19.45 -6.07
C ALA A 55 -9.28 19.56 -4.62
N GLU A 56 -9.96 18.93 -3.65
CA GLU A 56 -9.52 18.91 -2.25
C GLU A 56 -8.31 17.97 -2.08
N CYS A 57 -8.32 16.84 -2.77
CA CYS A 57 -7.20 15.91 -2.80
C CYS A 57 -5.97 16.59 -3.39
N GLN A 58 -6.13 17.28 -4.51
CA GLN A 58 -5.04 17.99 -5.16
C GLN A 58 -4.43 19.07 -4.24
N LYS A 59 -5.24 19.80 -3.50
CA LYS A 59 -4.76 20.78 -2.51
C LYS A 59 -3.99 20.16 -1.35
N LYS A 60 -4.34 18.93 -0.93
CA LYS A 60 -3.67 18.23 0.16
C LYS A 60 -2.37 17.54 -0.27
N LEU A 61 -2.22 17.23 -1.55
CA LEU A 61 -1.10 16.46 -2.07
C LEU A 61 0.29 17.02 -1.68
N PRO A 62 0.56 18.34 -1.81
CA PRO A 62 1.85 18.91 -1.39
C PRO A 62 2.16 18.72 0.10
N ARG A 63 1.13 18.74 0.97
CA ARG A 63 1.29 18.47 2.40
C ARG A 63 1.64 16.99 2.64
N LEU A 64 0.94 16.08 1.99
CA LEU A 64 1.19 14.64 2.09
C LEU A 64 2.60 14.29 1.57
N GLN A 65 3.04 14.90 0.49
CA GLN A 65 4.39 14.73 -0.05
C GLN A 65 5.47 15.25 0.92
N LYS A 66 5.22 16.34 1.64
CA LYS A 66 6.14 16.82 2.69
C LYS A 66 6.26 15.84 3.86
N ILE A 67 5.16 15.15 4.22
CA ILE A 67 5.17 14.10 5.25
C ILE A 67 6.05 12.94 4.79
N ALA A 68 5.88 12.48 3.55
CA ALA A 68 6.72 11.43 2.98
C ALA A 68 8.21 11.82 2.96
N ALA A 69 8.52 13.05 2.56
CA ALA A 69 9.90 13.56 2.54
C ALA A 69 10.51 13.62 3.95
N SER A 70 9.73 14.09 4.95
CA SER A 70 10.18 14.13 6.35
C SER A 70 10.45 12.72 6.90
N ALA A 71 9.56 11.78 6.63
CA ALA A 71 9.71 10.39 7.05
C ALA A 71 10.93 9.72 6.38
N ALA A 72 11.13 9.94 5.08
CA ALA A 72 12.29 9.43 4.35
C ALA A 72 13.61 9.96 4.93
N LYS A 73 13.67 11.27 5.24
CA LYS A 73 14.84 11.87 5.87
C LYS A 73 15.12 11.26 7.24
N GLN A 74 14.10 11.10 8.08
CA GLN A 74 14.22 10.52 9.42
C GLN A 74 14.68 9.05 9.35
N ALA A 75 14.15 8.28 8.40
CA ALA A 75 14.51 6.88 8.18
C ALA A 75 15.83 6.67 7.42
N GLY A 76 16.55 7.73 7.06
CA GLY A 76 17.82 7.64 6.34
C GLY A 76 17.71 7.10 4.92
N ARG A 77 16.55 7.24 4.28
CA ARG A 77 16.32 6.75 2.92
C ARG A 77 16.97 7.66 1.87
N GLY A 78 17.61 7.05 0.87
CA GLY A 78 18.19 7.78 -0.29
C GLY A 78 17.15 8.24 -1.30
N ILE A 79 15.91 7.73 -1.24
CA ILE A 79 14.82 8.05 -2.15
C ILE A 79 13.65 8.60 -1.36
N ILE A 80 13.06 9.71 -1.82
CA ILE A 80 11.82 10.25 -1.27
C ILE A 80 10.66 9.55 -2.00
N PRO A 81 9.80 8.78 -1.29
CA PRO A 81 8.64 8.14 -1.89
C PRO A 81 7.66 9.14 -2.47
N GLU A 82 7.04 8.76 -3.58
CA GLU A 82 5.96 9.54 -4.19
C GLU A 82 4.64 9.32 -3.42
N VAL A 83 3.92 10.40 -3.16
CA VAL A 83 2.49 10.33 -2.85
C VAL A 83 1.73 10.71 -4.11
N ALA A 84 1.10 9.73 -4.74
CA ALA A 84 0.39 9.91 -6.00
C ALA A 84 -0.95 10.66 -5.82
N PRO A 85 -1.47 11.29 -6.87
CA PRO A 85 -2.85 11.74 -6.90
C PRO A 85 -3.82 10.58 -6.59
N MET A 86 -4.98 10.93 -6.02
CA MET A 86 -6.02 9.93 -5.72
C MET A 86 -6.56 9.31 -7.01
N LEU A 87 -6.63 7.98 -7.02
CA LEU A 87 -7.21 7.20 -8.11
C LEU A 87 -8.63 6.74 -7.81
N THR A 88 -9.40 6.51 -8.86
CA THR A 88 -10.60 5.68 -8.78
C THR A 88 -10.21 4.22 -8.60
N PHE A 89 -11.13 3.39 -8.13
CA PHE A 89 -10.90 1.95 -7.99
C PHE A 89 -10.49 1.30 -9.32
N ALA A 90 -11.18 1.64 -10.42
CA ALA A 90 -10.87 1.08 -11.74
C ALA A 90 -9.45 1.46 -12.23
N GLN A 91 -9.01 2.69 -11.98
CA GLN A 91 -7.64 3.12 -12.30
C GLN A 91 -6.61 2.36 -11.48
N ALA A 92 -6.87 2.18 -10.17
CA ALA A 92 -5.99 1.42 -9.30
C ALA A 92 -5.87 -0.05 -9.75
N CYS A 93 -6.98 -0.69 -10.13
CA CYS A 93 -6.95 -2.05 -10.69
C CYS A 93 -6.06 -2.13 -11.93
N ALA A 94 -6.20 -1.19 -12.87
CA ALA A 94 -5.42 -1.17 -14.10
C ALA A 94 -3.91 -0.96 -13.84
N GLU A 95 -3.56 -0.08 -12.90
CA GLU A 95 -2.15 0.13 -12.52
C GLU A 95 -1.55 -1.08 -11.81
N MET A 96 -2.30 -1.71 -10.90
CA MET A 96 -1.82 -2.87 -10.13
C MET A 96 -1.48 -4.07 -11.03
N GLN A 97 -2.12 -4.22 -12.17
CA GLN A 97 -1.81 -5.25 -13.17
C GLN A 97 -0.40 -5.12 -13.77
N GLN A 98 0.24 -3.96 -13.65
CA GLN A 98 1.60 -3.73 -14.13
C GLN A 98 2.68 -4.24 -13.16
N ALA A 99 2.31 -4.61 -11.93
CA ALA A 99 3.23 -5.17 -10.96
C ALA A 99 3.43 -6.68 -11.20
N ASP A 100 4.62 -7.18 -10.89
CA ASP A 100 4.89 -8.62 -10.97
C ASP A 100 3.98 -9.43 -10.03
N ARG A 101 3.61 -8.81 -8.91
CA ARG A 101 2.65 -9.38 -7.96
C ARG A 101 1.74 -8.30 -7.38
N ALA A 102 0.43 -8.51 -7.46
CA ALA A 102 -0.57 -7.70 -6.77
C ALA A 102 -1.10 -8.48 -5.55
N ILE A 103 -1.15 -7.84 -4.40
CA ILE A 103 -1.63 -8.42 -3.13
C ILE A 103 -2.82 -7.60 -2.66
N LEU A 104 -3.93 -8.28 -2.41
CA LEU A 104 -5.12 -7.73 -1.77
C LEU A 104 -5.16 -8.18 -0.31
N LEU A 105 -5.07 -7.24 0.65
CA LEU A 105 -5.37 -7.57 2.04
C LEU A 105 -6.88 -7.63 2.24
N TYR A 106 -7.39 -8.84 2.51
CA TYR A 106 -8.83 -9.07 2.54
C TYR A 106 -9.25 -9.91 3.75
N GLU A 107 -10.18 -9.39 4.52
CA GLU A 107 -10.74 -10.07 5.69
C GLU A 107 -11.72 -11.20 5.33
N GLY A 108 -12.26 -11.18 4.12
CA GLY A 108 -13.21 -12.18 3.62
C GLY A 108 -12.58 -13.52 3.22
N GLY A 109 -11.27 -13.68 3.40
CA GLY A 109 -10.55 -14.91 3.09
C GLY A 109 -9.44 -14.71 2.05
N GLY A 110 -8.80 -15.80 1.69
CA GLY A 110 -7.66 -15.81 0.79
C GLY A 110 -6.63 -16.85 1.22
N VAL A 111 -5.44 -16.78 0.64
CA VAL A 111 -4.31 -17.61 1.05
C VAL A 111 -3.59 -16.99 2.26
N ARG A 112 -2.82 -17.79 2.97
CA ARG A 112 -1.91 -17.25 3.99
C ARG A 112 -0.77 -16.49 3.32
N PHE A 113 -0.17 -15.55 4.04
CA PHE A 113 0.91 -14.74 3.48
C PHE A 113 2.13 -15.55 3.06
N ASP A 114 2.42 -16.66 3.74
CA ASP A 114 3.49 -17.59 3.40
C ASP A 114 3.22 -18.38 2.11
N GLU A 115 1.96 -18.53 1.73
CA GLU A 115 1.53 -19.19 0.49
C GLU A 115 1.52 -18.23 -0.71
N ALA A 116 1.57 -16.92 -0.47
CA ALA A 116 1.73 -15.94 -1.53
C ALA A 116 3.16 -16.04 -2.10
N ASP A 117 3.24 -16.39 -3.37
CA ASP A 117 4.52 -16.49 -4.08
C ASP A 117 5.07 -15.07 -4.34
N LEU A 118 6.17 -14.75 -3.67
CA LEU A 118 6.88 -13.47 -3.79
C LEU A 118 8.30 -13.67 -4.35
N HIS A 119 8.63 -14.89 -4.82
CA HIS A 119 9.93 -15.17 -5.41
C HIS A 119 10.10 -14.41 -6.72
N ASP A 120 11.29 -13.89 -6.93
CA ASP A 120 11.71 -13.18 -8.14
C ASP A 120 10.85 -11.96 -8.53
N CYS A 121 9.96 -11.50 -7.66
CA CYS A 121 9.18 -10.30 -7.89
C CYS A 121 10.06 -9.05 -7.75
N ARG A 122 10.19 -8.26 -8.82
CA ARG A 122 10.87 -6.95 -8.78
C ARG A 122 9.93 -5.83 -8.33
N SER A 123 8.63 -6.05 -8.48
CA SER A 123 7.60 -5.08 -8.11
C SER A 123 6.41 -5.77 -7.46
N ILE A 124 6.01 -5.26 -6.30
CA ILE A 124 4.84 -5.75 -5.56
C ILE A 124 3.91 -4.58 -5.32
N ALA A 125 2.65 -4.71 -5.75
CA ALA A 125 1.58 -3.79 -5.46
C ALA A 125 0.73 -4.34 -4.30
N LEU A 126 0.54 -3.55 -3.25
CA LEU A 126 -0.26 -3.92 -2.08
C LEU A 126 -1.47 -3.02 -1.98
N ILE A 127 -2.68 -3.57 -2.03
CA ILE A 127 -3.91 -2.80 -1.80
C ILE A 127 -4.56 -3.14 -0.46
N VAL A 128 -4.99 -2.08 0.24
CA VAL A 128 -5.58 -2.17 1.58
C VAL A 128 -6.88 -1.38 1.62
N GLY A 129 -7.91 -1.96 2.22
CA GLY A 129 -9.21 -1.34 2.41
C GLY A 129 -9.20 -0.15 3.37
N SER A 130 -10.30 0.60 3.37
CA SER A 130 -10.62 1.58 4.42
C SER A 130 -11.12 0.86 5.69
N GLU A 131 -11.65 1.63 6.66
CA GLU A 131 -12.25 1.05 7.86
C GLU A 131 -13.44 0.12 7.58
N GLY A 132 -14.08 0.26 6.43
CA GLY A 132 -15.18 -0.61 5.97
C GLY A 132 -14.72 -1.82 5.14
N GLY A 133 -13.41 -2.01 4.98
CA GLY A 133 -12.87 -3.04 4.10
C GLY A 133 -13.17 -2.80 2.62
N PHE A 134 -13.26 -3.87 1.85
CA PHE A 134 -13.67 -3.85 0.45
C PHE A 134 -15.11 -4.35 0.29
N ASP A 135 -15.80 -3.83 -0.70
CA ASP A 135 -17.02 -4.44 -1.19
C ASP A 135 -16.67 -5.81 -1.82
N PRO A 136 -17.51 -6.87 -1.64
CA PRO A 136 -17.21 -8.19 -2.22
C PRO A 136 -16.98 -8.16 -3.72
N GLU A 137 -17.73 -7.34 -4.47
CA GLU A 137 -17.55 -7.20 -5.92
C GLU A 137 -16.21 -6.54 -6.27
N GLU A 138 -15.74 -5.57 -5.46
CA GLU A 138 -14.41 -4.97 -5.63
C GLU A 138 -13.29 -5.98 -5.35
N ALA A 139 -13.43 -6.78 -4.30
CA ALA A 139 -12.46 -7.83 -3.98
C ALA A 139 -12.40 -8.91 -5.06
N GLU A 140 -13.56 -9.33 -5.58
CA GLU A 140 -13.64 -10.27 -6.70
C GLU A 140 -12.99 -9.70 -7.97
N GLN A 141 -13.28 -8.44 -8.30
CA GLN A 141 -12.69 -7.78 -9.46
C GLN A 141 -11.15 -7.69 -9.35
N LEU A 142 -10.61 -7.38 -8.17
CA LEU A 142 -9.17 -7.38 -7.95
C LEU A 142 -8.57 -8.77 -8.19
N GLN A 143 -9.21 -9.84 -7.71
CA GLN A 143 -8.75 -11.20 -7.88
C GLN A 143 -8.83 -11.66 -9.36
N GLN A 144 -9.91 -11.31 -10.06
CA GLN A 144 -10.04 -11.55 -11.50
C GLN A 144 -8.95 -10.82 -12.30
N ASN A 145 -8.46 -9.69 -11.80
CA ASN A 145 -7.35 -8.93 -12.37
C ASN A 145 -5.97 -9.43 -11.90
N GLY A 146 -5.90 -10.60 -11.26
CA GLY A 146 -4.64 -11.26 -10.89
C GLY A 146 -4.11 -10.89 -9.50
N ALA A 147 -4.85 -10.13 -8.68
CA ALA A 147 -4.44 -9.90 -7.31
C ALA A 147 -4.66 -11.14 -6.44
N VAL A 148 -3.66 -11.49 -5.65
CA VAL A 148 -3.75 -12.57 -4.68
C VAL A 148 -4.37 -12.03 -3.39
N ALA A 149 -5.54 -12.52 -3.03
CA ALA A 149 -6.14 -12.20 -1.74
C ALA A 149 -5.37 -12.91 -0.61
N VAL A 150 -4.94 -12.14 0.37
CA VAL A 150 -4.14 -12.60 1.49
C VAL A 150 -4.78 -12.17 2.79
N TRP A 151 -4.83 -13.09 3.77
CA TRP A 151 -5.27 -12.77 5.11
C TRP A 151 -4.13 -12.82 6.14
N LEU A 152 -4.22 -11.98 7.16
CA LEU A 152 -3.17 -11.78 8.17
C LEU A 152 -3.47 -12.50 9.51
N GLY A 153 -4.20 -13.61 9.45
CA GLY A 153 -4.58 -14.41 10.62
C GLY A 153 -5.96 -14.05 11.18
N HIS A 154 -6.35 -14.69 12.26
CA HIS A 154 -7.72 -14.67 12.80
C HIS A 154 -8.18 -13.33 13.39
N ARG A 155 -7.26 -12.41 13.64
CA ARG A 155 -7.59 -11.08 14.18
C ARG A 155 -7.82 -10.09 13.07
N ILE A 156 -8.96 -9.38 13.11
CA ILE A 156 -9.21 -8.27 12.21
C ILE A 156 -8.32 -7.10 12.62
N LEU A 157 -7.37 -6.75 11.77
CA LEU A 157 -6.49 -5.61 11.97
C LEU A 157 -7.13 -4.34 11.42
N ARG A 158 -6.88 -3.21 12.06
CA ARG A 158 -7.33 -1.90 11.57
C ARG A 158 -6.62 -1.54 10.27
N CYS A 159 -7.23 -0.67 9.45
CA CYS A 159 -6.71 -0.23 8.16
C CYS A 159 -5.35 0.48 8.24
N GLU A 160 -4.96 0.98 9.41
CA GLU A 160 -3.63 1.50 9.70
C GLU A 160 -2.63 0.42 10.14
N THR A 161 -3.10 -0.68 10.75
CA THR A 161 -2.24 -1.75 11.30
C THR A 161 -1.95 -2.86 10.27
N ALA A 162 -2.99 -3.31 9.56
CA ALA A 162 -2.88 -4.39 8.60
C ALA A 162 -1.77 -4.16 7.55
N PRO A 163 -1.67 -2.97 6.95
CA PRO A 163 -0.64 -2.73 5.97
C PRO A 163 0.78 -2.69 6.55
N LEU A 164 0.96 -2.25 7.80
CA LEU A 164 2.29 -2.26 8.43
C LEU A 164 2.78 -3.69 8.61
N ALA A 165 1.90 -4.58 9.10
CA ALA A 165 2.21 -5.99 9.22
C ALA A 165 2.55 -6.61 7.84
N ALA A 166 1.71 -6.36 6.83
CA ALA A 166 1.92 -6.90 5.49
C ALA A 166 3.22 -6.39 4.85
N ILE A 167 3.49 -5.08 4.93
CA ILE A 167 4.72 -4.48 4.41
C ILE A 167 5.94 -5.11 5.10
N SER A 168 5.93 -5.24 6.44
CA SER A 168 7.04 -5.84 7.18
C SER A 168 7.30 -7.29 6.75
N ILE A 169 6.24 -8.08 6.54
CA ILE A 169 6.37 -9.46 6.05
C ILE A 169 6.98 -9.49 4.64
N VAL A 170 6.49 -8.66 3.73
CA VAL A 170 7.03 -8.58 2.37
C VAL A 170 8.49 -8.17 2.39
N MET A 171 8.84 -7.10 3.12
CA MET A 171 10.21 -6.61 3.22
C MET A 171 11.15 -7.66 3.80
N HIS A 172 10.72 -8.38 4.85
CA HIS A 172 11.49 -9.48 5.41
C HIS A 172 11.69 -10.62 4.40
N ARG A 173 10.62 -11.06 3.71
CA ARG A 173 10.70 -12.16 2.73
C ARG A 173 11.51 -11.82 1.48
N THR A 174 11.61 -10.55 1.15
CA THR A 174 12.40 -10.06 0.00
C THR A 174 13.81 -9.58 0.38
N GLY A 175 14.20 -9.75 1.66
CA GLY A 175 15.54 -9.41 2.13
C GLY A 175 15.80 -7.90 2.28
N ASN A 176 14.74 -7.10 2.39
CA ASN A 176 14.82 -5.63 2.52
C ASN A 176 14.59 -5.13 3.97
N LEU A 177 14.39 -6.01 4.93
CA LEU A 177 14.22 -5.69 6.35
C LEU A 177 15.06 -6.63 7.20
#